data_f6c01bcc4ead5a256d15f82367bbe81d
#
_entry.id   f6c01bcc4ead5a256d15f82367bbe81d
#
_cell.length_a   1.000
_cell.length_b   1.000
_cell.length_c   1.000
_cell.angle_alpha   90.00
_cell.angle_beta   90.00
_cell.angle_gamma   90.00
#
_symmetry.space_group_name_H-M   'P 1'
#
loop_
_entity.id
_entity.type
_entity.pdbx_description
1 polymer ?
#
loop_
_entity_poly.entity_id
_entity_poly.type
_entity_poly.pdbx_seq_one_letter_code
_entity_poly.pdbx_strand_id
1 'polypeptide(L)'
;MSKFIKIIFFVILNFSLLLSFSTKASEKIKIGLMVPLTGENKELGQSIIKAVRLAVKDINNNSIEIVPKDTASKANKALKSAFELKQMGIKVVIGPVFYESITYLDEIKDITFLSLTNKTLDLPKNVISAGINSTSQFNTIKKFIQTNKIKRTIFLTPIQNYEFEVKKGIKESRIKIFKDYDYSTEPTKLTKQIEEITNYQIRKQNLED
;
A
#
# COMPACT_ATOMS: atom_id res chain seq x y z
N MET A 1 -9.76 -59.86 42.42
CA MET A 1 -9.77 -59.11 41.16
C MET A 1 -8.90 -59.82 40.14
N SER A 2 -9.47 -60.37 39.08
CA SER A 2 -8.79 -61.26 38.11
C SER A 2 -7.60 -60.50 37.43
N LYS A 3 -6.48 -61.22 37.22
CA LYS A 3 -5.31 -60.69 36.47
C LYS A 3 -5.72 -60.06 35.14
N PHE A 4 -6.77 -60.57 34.53
CA PHE A 4 -7.35 -60.10 33.28
C PHE A 4 -7.88 -58.64 33.37
N ILE A 5 -8.56 -58.31 34.49
CA ILE A 5 -9.09 -56.95 34.73
C ILE A 5 -7.95 -55.94 34.87
N LYS A 6 -6.84 -56.30 35.51
CA LYS A 6 -5.68 -55.44 35.66
C LYS A 6 -4.99 -55.14 34.31
N ILE A 7 -4.92 -56.12 33.41
CA ILE A 7 -4.36 -55.94 32.07
C ILE A 7 -5.25 -55.03 31.23
N ILE A 8 -6.57 -55.24 31.26
CA ILE A 8 -7.50 -54.36 30.54
C ILE A 8 -7.41 -52.91 31.04
N PHE A 9 -7.33 -52.70 32.36
CA PHE A 9 -7.21 -51.39 32.94
C PHE A 9 -5.88 -50.70 32.54
N PHE A 10 -4.79 -51.46 32.48
CA PHE A 10 -3.49 -50.95 32.05
C PHE A 10 -3.47 -50.57 30.56
N VAL A 11 -4.12 -51.34 29.71
CA VAL A 11 -4.26 -51.07 28.28
C VAL A 11 -5.13 -49.82 28.04
N ILE A 12 -6.25 -49.69 28.74
CA ILE A 12 -7.12 -48.50 28.64
C ILE A 12 -6.40 -47.24 29.15
N LEU A 13 -5.64 -47.34 30.24
CA LEU A 13 -4.85 -46.25 30.79
C LEU A 13 -3.78 -45.77 29.80
N ASN A 14 -3.04 -46.68 29.16
CA ASN A 14 -2.05 -46.35 28.17
C ASN A 14 -2.70 -45.77 26.88
N PHE A 15 -3.86 -46.30 26.45
CA PHE A 15 -4.59 -45.79 25.31
C PHE A 15 -5.11 -44.35 25.57
N SER A 16 -5.55 -44.05 26.77
CA SER A 16 -5.97 -42.71 27.20
C SER A 16 -4.82 -41.72 27.23
N LEU A 17 -3.60 -42.15 27.60
CA LEU A 17 -2.40 -41.29 27.54
C LEU A 17 -2.00 -40.96 26.10
N LEU A 18 -2.17 -41.87 25.16
CA LEU A 18 -1.88 -41.64 23.74
C LEU A 18 -2.83 -40.63 23.07
N LEU A 19 -4.04 -40.47 23.58
CA LEU A 19 -5.03 -39.50 23.07
C LEU A 19 -4.76 -38.06 23.57
N SER A 20 -3.87 -37.88 24.55
CA SER A 20 -3.58 -36.58 25.14
C SER A 20 -2.50 -35.77 24.40
N PHE A 21 -1.95 -36.26 23.29
CA PHE A 21 -1.12 -35.43 22.40
C PHE A 21 -2.01 -34.45 21.64
N SER A 22 -2.44 -33.41 22.35
CA SER A 22 -3.01 -32.22 21.73
C SER A 22 -1.92 -31.61 20.86
N THR A 23 -1.97 -31.83 19.56
CA THR A 23 -1.15 -31.08 18.60
C THR A 23 -1.53 -29.59 18.79
N LYS A 24 -0.67 -28.81 19.42
CA LYS A 24 -0.76 -27.37 19.40
C LYS A 24 -0.75 -26.98 17.93
N ALA A 25 -1.90 -26.75 17.34
CA ALA A 25 -1.97 -26.13 16.03
C ALA A 25 -1.21 -24.81 16.15
N SER A 26 -0.16 -24.66 15.37
CA SER A 26 0.61 -23.39 15.31
C SER A 26 -0.39 -22.29 15.03
N GLU A 27 -0.52 -21.34 15.94
CA GLU A 27 -1.44 -20.21 15.80
C GLU A 27 -1.02 -19.41 14.57
N LYS A 28 -1.90 -19.37 13.56
CA LYS A 28 -1.60 -18.66 12.32
C LYS A 28 -1.65 -17.15 12.55
N ILE A 29 -0.65 -16.46 12.04
CA ILE A 29 -0.61 -14.99 11.98
C ILE A 29 -1.54 -14.56 10.85
N LYS A 30 -2.73 -14.07 11.21
CA LYS A 30 -3.70 -13.58 10.23
C LYS A 30 -3.44 -12.13 9.88
N ILE A 31 -3.29 -11.85 8.59
CA ILE A 31 -3.13 -10.51 8.02
C ILE A 31 -4.32 -10.25 7.11
N GLY A 32 -5.04 -9.16 7.35
CA GLY A 32 -6.13 -8.73 6.48
C GLY A 32 -5.59 -8.17 5.16
N LEU A 33 -6.34 -8.37 4.08
CA LEU A 33 -6.05 -7.77 2.77
C LEU A 33 -7.31 -7.11 2.24
N MET A 34 -7.35 -5.78 2.26
CA MET A 34 -8.49 -4.99 1.79
C MET A 34 -8.22 -4.44 0.40
N VAL A 35 -8.86 -5.03 -0.62
CA VAL A 35 -8.68 -4.70 -2.03
C VAL A 35 -10.02 -4.69 -2.77
N PRO A 36 -10.16 -3.99 -3.89
CA PRO A 36 -11.38 -4.05 -4.70
C PRO A 36 -11.46 -5.41 -5.43
N LEU A 37 -12.36 -6.27 -5.00
CA LEU A 37 -12.61 -7.58 -5.65
C LEU A 37 -13.82 -7.53 -6.59
N THR A 38 -14.62 -6.47 -6.47
CA THR A 38 -15.78 -6.18 -7.32
C THR A 38 -15.72 -4.74 -7.83
N GLY A 39 -16.51 -4.42 -8.87
CA GLY A 39 -16.57 -3.10 -9.48
C GLY A 39 -15.47 -2.85 -10.51
N GLU A 40 -15.29 -1.60 -10.87
CA GLU A 40 -14.41 -1.13 -11.95
C GLU A 40 -12.93 -1.52 -11.73
N ASN A 41 -12.46 -1.50 -10.49
CA ASN A 41 -11.06 -1.77 -10.13
C ASN A 41 -10.80 -3.24 -9.76
N LYS A 42 -11.68 -4.18 -10.13
CA LYS A 42 -11.56 -5.60 -9.80
C LYS A 42 -10.23 -6.22 -10.26
N GLU A 43 -9.78 -5.90 -11.44
CA GLU A 43 -8.52 -6.44 -12.00
C GLU A 43 -7.30 -6.02 -11.19
N LEU A 44 -7.28 -4.77 -10.71
CA LEU A 44 -6.24 -4.28 -9.82
C LEU A 44 -6.23 -5.07 -8.51
N GLY A 45 -7.41 -5.28 -7.91
CA GLY A 45 -7.54 -6.07 -6.68
C GLY A 45 -7.04 -7.51 -6.85
N GLN A 46 -7.38 -8.14 -7.96
CA GLN A 46 -6.88 -9.50 -8.28
C GLN A 46 -5.36 -9.53 -8.47
N SER A 47 -4.78 -8.51 -9.10
CA SER A 47 -3.34 -8.39 -9.28
C SER A 47 -2.62 -8.25 -7.93
N ILE A 48 -3.17 -7.46 -7.02
CA ILE A 48 -2.62 -7.30 -5.66
C ILE A 48 -2.69 -8.62 -4.89
N ILE A 49 -3.81 -9.36 -4.97
CA ILE A 49 -3.91 -10.69 -4.33
C ILE A 49 -2.81 -11.63 -4.84
N LYS A 50 -2.58 -11.66 -6.15
CA LYS A 50 -1.52 -12.49 -6.75
C LYS A 50 -0.14 -12.09 -6.23
N ALA A 51 0.15 -10.79 -6.16
CA ALA A 51 1.41 -10.26 -5.63
C ALA A 51 1.61 -10.63 -4.15
N VAL A 52 0.59 -10.46 -3.31
CA VAL A 52 0.66 -10.81 -1.88
C VAL A 52 0.85 -12.33 -1.70
N ARG A 53 0.15 -13.16 -2.48
CA ARG A 53 0.35 -14.63 -2.43
C ARG A 53 1.75 -15.03 -2.83
N LEU A 54 2.33 -14.38 -3.84
CA LEU A 54 3.71 -14.61 -4.25
C LEU A 54 4.68 -14.23 -3.13
N ALA A 55 4.52 -13.06 -2.53
CA ALA A 55 5.35 -12.62 -1.40
C ALA A 55 5.27 -13.57 -0.20
N VAL A 56 4.08 -14.06 0.16
CA VAL A 56 3.92 -15.04 1.25
C VAL A 56 4.61 -16.37 0.90
N LYS A 57 4.53 -16.79 -0.36
CA LYS A 57 5.25 -17.99 -0.83
C LYS A 57 6.77 -17.80 -0.73
N ASP A 58 7.28 -16.65 -1.11
CA ASP A 58 8.72 -16.36 -1.06
C ASP A 58 9.24 -16.27 0.38
N ILE A 59 8.42 -15.77 1.32
CA ILE A 59 8.73 -15.78 2.76
C ILE A 59 8.82 -17.22 3.29
N ASN A 60 8.16 -18.18 2.62
CA ASN A 60 8.13 -19.59 2.98
C ASN A 60 7.75 -19.86 4.45
N ASN A 61 6.79 -19.10 4.97
CA ASN A 61 6.29 -19.24 6.35
C ASN A 61 4.81 -19.69 6.35
N ASN A 62 4.59 -20.96 6.65
CA ASN A 62 3.25 -21.55 6.69
C ASN A 62 2.35 -21.00 7.82
N SER A 63 2.91 -20.22 8.74
CA SER A 63 2.14 -19.59 9.82
C SER A 63 1.41 -18.32 9.37
N ILE A 64 1.69 -17.77 8.18
CA ILE A 64 1.03 -16.58 7.65
C ILE A 64 -0.22 -16.98 6.88
N GLU A 65 -1.35 -16.38 7.25
CA GLU A 65 -2.64 -16.51 6.58
C GLU A 65 -3.14 -15.16 6.12
N ILE A 66 -3.40 -15.00 4.83
CA ILE A 66 -3.98 -13.78 4.26
C ILE A 66 -5.49 -13.91 4.19
N VAL A 67 -6.20 -12.93 4.75
CA VAL A 67 -7.66 -12.87 4.78
C VAL A 67 -8.14 -11.73 3.87
N PRO A 68 -8.53 -12.02 2.61
CA PRO A 68 -8.97 -11.01 1.67
C PRO A 68 -10.40 -10.52 1.99
N LYS A 69 -10.63 -9.22 1.81
CA LYS A 69 -11.92 -8.55 1.94
C LYS A 69 -12.12 -7.56 0.79
N ASP A 70 -13.35 -7.53 0.28
CA ASP A 70 -13.73 -6.65 -0.83
C ASP A 70 -14.06 -5.25 -0.35
N THR A 71 -13.36 -4.25 -0.86
CA THR A 71 -13.67 -2.84 -0.64
C THR A 71 -14.55 -2.23 -1.74
N ALA A 72 -14.62 -2.87 -2.90
CA ALA A 72 -15.24 -2.33 -4.12
C ALA A 72 -14.86 -0.85 -4.39
N SER A 73 -13.69 -0.40 -3.92
CA SER A 73 -13.22 0.99 -3.97
C SER A 73 -14.16 2.00 -3.29
N LYS A 74 -14.96 1.57 -2.30
CA LYS A 74 -15.95 2.39 -1.61
C LYS A 74 -15.69 2.45 -0.11
N ALA A 75 -15.79 3.66 0.48
CA ALA A 75 -15.54 3.90 1.90
C ALA A 75 -16.42 3.04 2.82
N ASN A 76 -17.73 2.96 2.56
CA ASN A 76 -18.66 2.18 3.38
C ASN A 76 -18.38 0.67 3.35
N LYS A 77 -17.98 0.12 2.19
CA LYS A 77 -17.58 -1.28 2.09
C LYS A 77 -16.23 -1.54 2.75
N ALA A 78 -15.30 -0.60 2.64
CA ALA A 78 -14.02 -0.68 3.33
C ALA A 78 -14.22 -0.70 4.85
N LEU A 79 -15.04 0.20 5.40
CA LEU A 79 -15.38 0.22 6.82
C LEU A 79 -16.01 -1.11 7.28
N LYS A 80 -17.01 -1.63 6.54
CA LYS A 80 -17.62 -2.92 6.84
C LYS A 80 -16.58 -4.05 6.87
N SER A 81 -15.72 -4.10 5.85
CA SER A 81 -14.64 -5.08 5.76
C SER A 81 -13.66 -4.98 6.94
N ALA A 82 -13.34 -3.76 7.38
CA ALA A 82 -12.48 -3.52 8.54
C ALA A 82 -13.13 -4.02 9.84
N PHE A 83 -14.43 -3.81 10.03
CA PHE A 83 -15.17 -4.37 11.18
C PHE A 83 -15.14 -5.90 11.20
N GLU A 84 -15.35 -6.54 10.04
CA GLU A 84 -15.30 -8.00 9.95
C GLU A 84 -13.89 -8.54 10.28
N LEU A 85 -12.83 -7.87 9.80
CA LEU A 85 -11.45 -8.23 10.12
C LEU A 85 -11.15 -8.04 11.62
N LYS A 86 -11.68 -6.98 12.24
CA LYS A 86 -11.58 -6.75 13.69
C LYS A 86 -12.22 -7.88 14.49
N GLN A 87 -13.43 -8.32 14.10
CA GLN A 87 -14.12 -9.46 14.74
C GLN A 87 -13.34 -10.77 14.64
N MET A 88 -12.54 -10.94 13.59
CA MET A 88 -11.63 -12.07 13.42
C MET A 88 -10.32 -11.93 14.22
N GLY A 89 -10.16 -10.87 15.03
CA GLY A 89 -8.96 -10.61 15.83
C GLY A 89 -7.76 -10.11 15.04
N ILE A 90 -7.94 -9.70 13.78
CA ILE A 90 -6.85 -9.22 12.92
C ILE A 90 -6.42 -7.83 13.38
N LYS A 91 -5.10 -7.63 13.53
CA LYS A 91 -4.50 -6.39 14.01
C LYS A 91 -3.77 -5.60 12.90
N VAL A 92 -3.39 -6.27 11.82
CA VAL A 92 -2.68 -5.66 10.70
C VAL A 92 -3.42 -5.97 9.39
N VAL A 93 -3.62 -4.94 8.60
CA VAL A 93 -4.32 -5.02 7.32
C VAL A 93 -3.49 -4.34 6.23
N ILE A 94 -3.26 -5.03 5.13
CA ILE A 94 -2.71 -4.46 3.90
C ILE A 94 -3.87 -3.88 3.09
N GLY A 95 -3.77 -2.63 2.70
CA GLY A 95 -4.85 -1.87 2.08
C GLY A 95 -5.56 -0.93 3.07
N PRO A 96 -6.62 -0.27 2.62
CA PRO A 96 -7.16 -0.29 1.26
C PRO A 96 -6.25 0.40 0.23
N VAL A 97 -6.63 0.29 -1.04
CA VAL A 97 -5.83 0.80 -2.16
C VAL A 97 -6.05 2.31 -2.35
N PHE A 98 -7.32 2.72 -2.35
CA PHE A 98 -7.71 4.08 -2.69
C PHE A 98 -7.94 4.94 -1.46
N TYR A 99 -7.60 6.23 -1.59
CA TYR A 99 -7.76 7.22 -0.51
C TYR A 99 -9.20 7.32 -0.02
N GLU A 100 -10.17 7.31 -0.92
CA GLU A 100 -11.59 7.38 -0.58
C GLU A 100 -12.03 6.23 0.33
N SER A 101 -11.36 5.10 0.25
CA SER A 101 -11.66 3.91 1.06
C SER A 101 -11.10 3.97 2.49
N ILE A 102 -10.29 4.99 2.83
CA ILE A 102 -9.72 5.13 4.18
C ILE A 102 -10.48 6.11 5.08
N THR A 103 -11.47 6.83 4.54
CA THR A 103 -12.12 7.99 5.18
C THR A 103 -12.66 7.72 6.58
N TYR A 104 -13.14 6.51 6.87
CA TYR A 104 -13.75 6.15 8.15
C TYR A 104 -12.96 5.12 8.94
N LEU A 105 -11.72 4.82 8.56
CA LEU A 105 -10.94 3.77 9.22
C LEU A 105 -10.42 4.17 10.61
N ASP A 106 -10.46 5.44 10.97
CA ASP A 106 -10.18 5.95 12.32
C ASP A 106 -11.17 5.44 13.38
N GLU A 107 -12.36 4.99 12.96
CA GLU A 107 -13.32 4.31 13.84
C GLU A 107 -12.81 2.94 14.32
N ILE A 108 -11.86 2.33 13.62
CA ILE A 108 -11.32 0.98 13.90
C ILE A 108 -9.95 1.08 14.57
N LYS A 109 -9.91 1.58 15.81
CA LYS A 109 -8.65 1.91 16.52
C LYS A 109 -7.69 0.73 16.76
N ASP A 110 -8.20 -0.50 16.77
CA ASP A 110 -7.41 -1.69 17.11
C ASP A 110 -6.70 -2.34 15.93
N ILE A 111 -6.83 -1.78 14.73
CA ILE A 111 -6.19 -2.26 13.51
C ILE A 111 -5.24 -1.18 12.98
N THR A 112 -4.04 -1.61 12.59
CA THR A 112 -3.12 -0.80 11.79
C THR A 112 -3.32 -1.15 10.32
N PHE A 113 -3.62 -0.14 9.50
CA PHE A 113 -3.79 -0.28 8.06
C PHE A 113 -2.54 0.18 7.32
N LEU A 114 -1.93 -0.70 6.53
CA LEU A 114 -0.88 -0.37 5.59
C LEU A 114 -1.54 -0.07 4.24
N SER A 115 -2.06 1.14 4.10
CA SER A 115 -2.79 1.56 2.89
C SER A 115 -1.85 1.69 1.70
N LEU A 116 -2.28 1.20 0.54
CA LEU A 116 -1.53 1.30 -0.71
C LEU A 116 -1.72 2.67 -1.41
N THR A 117 -2.40 3.61 -0.75
CA THR A 117 -2.55 4.97 -1.24
C THR A 117 -1.20 5.69 -1.36
N ASN A 118 -1.10 6.56 -2.34
CA ASN A 118 0.06 7.45 -2.51
C ASN A 118 -0.06 8.76 -1.70
N LYS A 119 -1.23 9.06 -1.13
CA LYS A 119 -1.43 10.24 -0.27
C LYS A 119 -0.77 10.05 1.09
N THR A 120 -0.22 11.14 1.62
CA THR A 120 0.46 11.18 2.93
C THR A 120 -0.13 12.23 3.87
N LEU A 121 -1.13 12.97 3.40
CA LEU A 121 -1.81 14.02 4.17
C LEU A 121 -3.19 13.55 4.61
N ASP A 122 -3.64 14.08 5.73
CA ASP A 122 -4.98 13.85 6.28
C ASP A 122 -5.35 12.37 6.44
N LEU A 123 -4.35 11.55 6.76
CA LEU A 123 -4.55 10.13 7.03
C LEU A 123 -5.04 9.92 8.47
N PRO A 124 -5.98 8.99 8.70
CA PRO A 124 -6.30 8.51 10.05
C PRO A 124 -5.05 8.03 10.79
N LYS A 125 -5.01 8.20 12.12
CA LYS A 125 -3.81 7.87 12.94
C LYS A 125 -3.37 6.40 12.87
N ASN A 126 -4.29 5.52 12.57
CA ASN A 126 -4.08 4.07 12.43
C ASN A 126 -3.83 3.65 10.97
N VAL A 127 -3.68 4.61 10.05
CA VAL A 127 -3.38 4.35 8.63
C VAL A 127 -1.97 4.84 8.30
N ILE A 128 -1.16 3.96 7.76
CA ILE A 128 0.19 4.23 7.26
C ILE A 128 0.14 4.13 5.74
N SER A 129 0.56 5.20 5.04
CA SER A 129 0.73 5.14 3.58
C SER A 129 1.93 4.29 3.22
N ALA A 130 1.69 3.16 2.57
CA ALA A 130 2.71 2.25 2.04
C ALA A 130 2.84 2.34 0.51
N GLY A 131 2.06 3.22 -0.13
CA GLY A 131 2.13 3.46 -1.57
C GLY A 131 3.34 4.31 -1.97
N ILE A 132 3.59 4.35 -3.27
CA ILE A 132 4.64 5.22 -3.85
C ILE A 132 4.13 6.66 -3.83
N ASN A 133 4.58 7.44 -2.86
CA ASN A 133 4.22 8.84 -2.70
C ASN A 133 5.22 9.78 -3.40
N SER A 134 4.89 11.06 -3.48
CA SER A 134 5.73 12.07 -4.14
C SER A 134 7.13 12.17 -3.51
N THR A 135 7.27 12.09 -2.20
CA THR A 135 8.59 12.13 -1.54
C THR A 135 9.48 10.97 -1.96
N SER A 136 8.94 9.74 -2.06
CA SER A 136 9.70 8.57 -2.52
C SER A 136 10.10 8.68 -3.98
N GLN A 137 9.22 9.22 -4.84
CA GLN A 137 9.51 9.51 -6.24
C GLN A 137 10.64 10.53 -6.37
N PHE A 138 10.57 11.67 -5.66
CA PHE A 138 11.61 12.68 -5.70
C PHE A 138 12.94 12.22 -5.10
N ASN A 139 12.93 11.35 -4.11
CA ASN A 139 14.17 10.72 -3.63
C ASN A 139 14.82 9.85 -4.72
N THR A 140 14.05 9.14 -5.51
CA THR A 140 14.54 8.35 -6.64
C THR A 140 15.09 9.26 -7.75
N ILE A 141 14.37 10.32 -8.11
CA ILE A 141 14.83 11.33 -9.08
C ILE A 141 16.12 11.99 -8.60
N LYS A 142 16.20 12.36 -7.32
CA LYS A 142 17.41 12.93 -6.72
C LYS A 142 18.62 11.98 -6.87
N LYS A 143 18.43 10.70 -6.58
CA LYS A 143 19.48 9.69 -6.77
C LYS A 143 19.93 9.62 -8.23
N PHE A 144 19.01 9.63 -9.18
CA PHE A 144 19.30 9.64 -10.60
C PHE A 144 20.11 10.88 -11.01
N ILE A 145 19.68 12.08 -10.57
CA ILE A 145 20.39 13.36 -10.83
C ILE A 145 21.83 13.31 -10.30
N GLN A 146 22.02 12.79 -9.08
CA GLN A 146 23.33 12.68 -8.45
C GLN A 146 24.24 11.68 -9.18
N THR A 147 23.71 10.51 -9.50
CA THR A 147 24.44 9.43 -10.20
C THR A 147 24.91 9.89 -11.59
N ASN A 148 24.06 10.64 -12.30
CA ASN A 148 24.38 11.15 -13.65
C ASN A 148 25.01 12.53 -13.65
N LYS A 149 25.37 13.08 -12.48
CA LYS A 149 26.04 14.39 -12.33
C LYS A 149 25.30 15.55 -13.03
N ILE A 150 23.95 15.49 -13.04
CA ILE A 150 23.11 16.51 -13.66
C ILE A 150 23.21 17.81 -12.85
N LYS A 151 23.63 18.90 -13.49
CA LYS A 151 23.90 20.18 -12.81
C LYS A 151 22.68 21.09 -12.70
N ARG A 152 21.74 20.98 -13.62
CA ARG A 152 20.53 21.83 -13.68
C ARG A 152 19.30 20.99 -13.89
N THR A 153 18.32 21.12 -13.02
CA THR A 153 17.03 20.41 -13.09
C THR A 153 15.92 21.44 -13.01
N ILE A 154 14.99 21.37 -13.93
CA ILE A 154 13.76 22.17 -13.94
C ILE A 154 12.63 21.24 -13.58
N PHE A 155 11.76 21.65 -12.66
CA PHE A 155 10.52 20.97 -12.35
C PHE A 155 9.34 21.73 -12.96
N LEU A 156 8.42 20.96 -13.51
CA LEU A 156 7.14 21.45 -14.01
C LEU A 156 6.05 20.79 -13.15
N THR A 157 5.33 21.59 -12.38
CA THR A 157 4.26 21.13 -11.51
C THR A 157 2.92 21.51 -12.12
N PRO A 158 2.01 20.54 -12.39
CA PRO A 158 0.69 20.88 -12.91
C PRO A 158 -0.17 21.52 -11.81
N ILE A 159 -0.93 22.55 -12.17
CA ILE A 159 -1.91 23.19 -11.30
C ILE A 159 -3.12 22.28 -11.17
N GLN A 160 -3.10 21.38 -10.19
CA GLN A 160 -4.09 20.32 -9.97
C GLN A 160 -4.26 20.07 -8.47
N ASN A 161 -5.28 19.30 -8.10
CA ASN A 161 -5.58 18.96 -6.70
C ASN A 161 -4.41 18.32 -5.93
N TYR A 162 -3.44 17.72 -6.63
CA TYR A 162 -2.26 17.08 -6.04
C TYR A 162 -0.99 17.96 -6.04
N GLU A 163 -1.08 19.23 -6.49
CA GLU A 163 0.02 20.19 -6.52
C GLU A 163 0.73 20.29 -5.16
N PHE A 164 -0.06 20.38 -4.08
CA PHE A 164 0.49 20.49 -2.73
C PHE A 164 1.32 19.26 -2.34
N GLU A 165 0.87 18.05 -2.68
CA GLU A 165 1.59 16.79 -2.44
C GLU A 165 2.92 16.77 -3.21
N VAL A 166 2.93 17.26 -4.45
CA VAL A 166 4.14 17.37 -5.29
C VAL A 166 5.13 18.35 -4.66
N LYS A 167 4.70 19.56 -4.32
CA LYS A 167 5.54 20.59 -3.69
C LYS A 167 6.09 20.12 -2.34
N LYS A 168 5.28 19.44 -1.54
CA LYS A 168 5.72 18.79 -0.29
C LYS A 168 6.81 17.75 -0.55
N GLY A 169 6.62 16.87 -1.53
CA GLY A 169 7.60 15.84 -1.89
C GLY A 169 8.92 16.43 -2.36
N ILE A 170 8.90 17.51 -3.15
CA ILE A 170 10.09 18.26 -3.55
C ILE A 170 10.85 18.77 -2.31
N LYS A 171 10.13 19.43 -1.39
CA LYS A 171 10.71 19.99 -0.17
C LYS A 171 11.31 18.91 0.74
N GLU A 172 10.58 17.84 1.01
CA GLU A 172 11.01 16.74 1.90
C GLU A 172 12.19 15.95 1.33
N SER A 173 12.22 15.72 0.03
CA SER A 173 13.34 15.04 -0.63
C SER A 173 14.63 15.86 -0.62
N ARG A 174 14.56 17.16 -0.38
CA ARG A 174 15.70 18.10 -0.44
C ARG A 174 16.44 18.01 -1.79
N ILE A 175 15.70 17.81 -2.87
CA ILE A 175 16.25 17.80 -4.21
C ILE A 175 16.66 19.22 -4.60
N LYS A 176 17.85 19.38 -5.21
CA LYS A 176 18.29 20.68 -5.70
C LYS A 176 17.61 20.99 -7.02
N ILE A 177 16.84 22.07 -7.05
CA ILE A 177 16.13 22.56 -8.23
C ILE A 177 16.81 23.82 -8.72
N PHE A 178 16.98 23.95 -10.03
CA PHE A 178 17.45 25.19 -10.66
C PHE A 178 16.31 26.18 -10.86
N LYS A 179 15.15 25.68 -11.36
CA LYS A 179 13.90 26.43 -11.51
C LYS A 179 12.71 25.47 -11.35
N ASP A 180 11.61 25.98 -10.83
CA ASP A 180 10.31 25.34 -10.87
C ASP A 180 9.28 26.25 -11.52
N TYR A 181 8.33 25.65 -12.20
CA TYR A 181 7.23 26.31 -12.87
C TYR A 181 5.94 25.57 -12.62
N ASP A 182 4.91 26.32 -12.29
CA ASP A 182 3.56 25.79 -12.27
C ASP A 182 2.94 25.92 -13.67
N TYR A 183 2.31 24.86 -14.18
CA TYR A 183 1.71 24.90 -15.51
C TYR A 183 0.25 24.48 -15.52
N SER A 184 -0.50 25.08 -16.46
CA SER A 184 -1.89 24.68 -16.72
C SER A 184 -1.92 23.40 -17.53
N THR A 185 -2.82 22.48 -17.16
CA THR A 185 -3.08 21.24 -17.95
C THR A 185 -4.00 21.48 -19.15
N GLU A 186 -4.50 22.71 -19.32
CA GLU A 186 -5.26 23.10 -20.50
C GLU A 186 -4.35 23.17 -21.72
N PRO A 187 -4.59 22.41 -22.81
CA PRO A 187 -3.63 22.24 -23.90
C PRO A 187 -3.13 23.52 -24.54
N THR A 188 -4.02 24.51 -24.77
CA THR A 188 -3.65 25.79 -25.37
C THR A 188 -2.73 26.62 -24.48
N LYS A 189 -3.00 26.66 -23.18
CA LYS A 189 -2.15 27.37 -22.20
C LYS A 189 -0.84 26.63 -21.98
N LEU A 190 -0.89 25.29 -21.92
CA LEU A 190 0.31 24.48 -21.74
C LEU A 190 1.32 24.68 -22.88
N THR A 191 0.88 24.66 -24.14
CA THR A 191 1.76 24.88 -25.28
C THR A 191 2.50 26.20 -25.17
N LYS A 192 1.76 27.29 -24.92
CA LYS A 192 2.32 28.64 -24.75
C LYS A 192 3.32 28.70 -23.58
N GLN A 193 2.99 28.14 -22.43
CA GLN A 193 3.87 28.11 -21.27
C GLN A 193 5.16 27.31 -21.54
N ILE A 194 5.09 26.19 -22.26
CA ILE A 194 6.28 25.41 -22.62
C ILE A 194 7.16 26.21 -23.59
N GLU A 195 6.60 26.88 -24.58
CA GLU A 195 7.34 27.75 -25.48
C GLU A 195 8.08 28.86 -24.72
N GLU A 196 7.43 29.50 -23.78
CA GLU A 196 8.02 30.53 -22.92
C GLU A 196 9.16 29.99 -22.05
N ILE A 197 8.92 28.87 -21.32
CA ILE A 197 9.90 28.24 -20.42
C ILE A 197 11.14 27.77 -21.17
N THR A 198 10.97 27.25 -22.38
CA THR A 198 12.05 26.68 -23.19
C THR A 198 12.72 27.71 -24.08
N ASN A 199 12.20 28.93 -24.18
CA ASN A 199 12.60 29.95 -25.16
C ASN A 199 12.57 29.37 -26.58
N TYR A 200 11.54 28.60 -26.90
CA TYR A 200 11.46 27.81 -28.15
C TYR A 200 11.63 28.68 -29.39
N GLN A 201 10.97 29.82 -29.45
CA GLN A 201 11.03 30.73 -30.61
C GLN A 201 12.45 31.27 -30.84
N ILE A 202 13.16 31.64 -29.78
CA ILE A 202 14.56 32.11 -29.88
C ILE A 202 15.48 31.00 -30.37
N ARG A 203 15.25 29.76 -29.85
CA ARG A 203 16.07 28.63 -30.27
C ARG A 203 15.79 28.22 -31.70
N LYS A 204 14.56 28.34 -32.16
CA LYS A 204 14.18 28.07 -33.55
C LYS A 204 14.86 29.05 -34.49
N GLN A 205 14.80 30.36 -34.20
CA GLN A 205 15.49 31.36 -34.99
C GLN A 205 17.01 31.13 -35.10
N ASN A 206 17.64 30.78 -33.96
CA ASN A 206 19.09 30.50 -33.95
C ASN A 206 19.52 29.23 -34.69
N LEU A 207 18.56 28.39 -35.12
CA LEU A 207 18.83 27.21 -35.92
C LEU A 207 18.57 27.43 -37.42
N GLU A 208 17.80 28.49 -37.75
CA GLU A 208 17.47 28.88 -39.12
C GLU A 208 18.47 29.90 -39.67
N ASP A 209 19.28 30.55 -38.80
CA ASP A 209 20.43 31.43 -39.16
C ASP A 209 21.72 30.62 -39.26
#